data_9bb9ce2d772d5dbfa4ee2c8ab4ed3fd8
#
_entry.id   9bb9ce2d772d5dbfa4ee2c8ab4ed3fd8
#
_cell.length_a   1.000
_cell.length_b   1.000
_cell.length_c   1.000
_cell.angle_alpha   90.00
_cell.angle_beta   90.00
_cell.angle_gamma   90.00
#
_symmetry.space_group_name_H-M   'P 1'
#
loop_
_entity.id
_entity.type
_entity.pdbx_description
1 polymer ?
#
loop_
_entity_poly.entity_id
_entity_poly.type
_entity_poly.pdbx_seq_one_letter_code
_entity_poly.pdbx_strand_id
1 'polypeptide(L)'
;MSPMEWLYLVIGIAIVGVLALVGLVGTRLRRPERLPADRTGIPAPAPTTPETDEAPTVEPEVEPDTATPATPTAPTLEQPEKPASRLVRLRQRLAGSNALGRGLLGLLSREQLDEDTWEAIEDLLLAADIGVAPTQELVERLRERLRVEGGSPDARTVLREELIALVDPAMDRTLRVSGEGEAPGVVLVVGVNGTGKTTTVGKLARILVADERRVLLAAADTFRAAAADQLSTWGERVGVEVVRGPEGGDPASVAFDAVKEGRDTGVDTVVVDTAGRLQNKAGLMDELGKVKRVIEKQSPVTEVLLVLDATTGQNGLIQAKVFAEVVDVTGIVLTKLDGSAKGGIVVAVQRQLGVPVKLVGLGEGPDDLAPFDAAAFVDALLG
;
A
#
# COMPACT_ATOMS: atom_id res chain seq x y z
N MET A 1 42.95 -19.44 38.99
CA MET A 1 41.78 -18.57 38.80
C MET A 1 40.55 -19.44 38.93
N SER A 2 39.64 -19.05 39.81
CA SER A 2 38.36 -19.73 39.92
C SER A 2 37.45 -19.45 38.72
N PRO A 3 36.47 -20.31 38.39
CA PRO A 3 35.52 -20.05 37.30
C PRO A 3 34.84 -18.70 37.37
N MET A 4 34.65 -18.18 38.60
CA MET A 4 34.06 -16.86 38.83
C MET A 4 34.98 -15.70 38.49
N GLU A 5 36.30 -15.83 38.72
CA GLU A 5 37.28 -14.80 38.34
C GLU A 5 37.40 -14.69 36.84
N TRP A 6 37.31 -15.82 36.13
CA TRP A 6 37.31 -15.83 34.69
C TRP A 6 36.06 -15.14 34.08
N LEU A 7 34.90 -15.35 34.68
CA LEU A 7 33.65 -14.71 34.31
C LEU A 7 33.72 -13.17 34.45
N TYR A 8 34.27 -12.68 35.58
CA TYR A 8 34.43 -11.22 35.79
C TYR A 8 35.44 -10.61 34.82
N LEU A 9 36.50 -11.35 34.44
CA LEU A 9 37.48 -10.88 33.45
C LEU A 9 36.84 -10.74 32.05
N VAL A 10 36.02 -11.70 31.61
CA VAL A 10 35.33 -11.67 30.32
C VAL A 10 34.29 -10.52 30.30
N ILE A 11 33.54 -10.34 31.36
CA ILE A 11 32.55 -9.23 31.48
C ILE A 11 33.28 -7.88 31.43
N GLY A 12 34.40 -7.74 32.12
CA GLY A 12 35.24 -6.52 32.13
C GLY A 12 35.73 -6.16 30.72
N ILE A 13 36.24 -7.13 29.97
CA ILE A 13 36.72 -6.93 28.60
C ILE A 13 35.56 -6.55 27.67
N ALA A 14 34.40 -7.18 27.84
CA ALA A 14 33.20 -6.84 27.03
C ALA A 14 32.73 -5.40 27.26
N ILE A 15 32.71 -4.93 28.52
CA ILE A 15 32.32 -3.55 28.88
C ILE A 15 33.31 -2.54 28.28
N VAL A 16 34.62 -2.79 28.38
CA VAL A 16 35.65 -1.91 27.78
C VAL A 16 35.51 -1.87 26.27
N GLY A 17 35.21 -3.00 25.62
CA GLY A 17 34.95 -3.07 24.17
C GLY A 17 33.77 -2.22 23.73
N VAL A 18 32.67 -2.30 24.48
CA VAL A 18 31.45 -1.50 24.18
C VAL A 18 31.71 0.00 24.39
N LEU A 19 32.42 0.40 25.45
CA LEU A 19 32.75 1.80 25.69
C LEU A 19 33.69 2.37 24.61
N ALA A 20 34.66 1.59 24.15
CA ALA A 20 35.54 1.97 23.03
C ALA A 20 34.76 2.16 21.72
N LEU A 21 33.78 1.27 21.46
CA LEU A 21 32.93 1.36 20.25
C LEU A 21 32.02 2.60 20.26
N VAL A 22 31.42 2.90 21.41
CA VAL A 22 30.59 4.11 21.61
C VAL A 22 31.43 5.38 21.48
N GLY A 23 32.67 5.39 22.00
CA GLY A 23 33.60 6.50 21.82
C GLY A 23 34.01 6.74 20.36
N LEU A 24 34.23 5.68 19.58
CA LEU A 24 34.61 5.76 18.18
C LEU A 24 33.46 6.25 17.27
N VAL A 25 32.24 5.82 17.55
CA VAL A 25 31.03 6.27 16.86
C VAL A 25 30.72 7.73 17.20
N GLY A 26 30.87 8.11 18.48
CA GLY A 26 30.64 9.50 18.93
C GLY A 26 31.60 10.53 18.31
N THR A 27 32.83 10.15 18.00
CA THR A 27 33.81 11.03 17.35
C THR A 27 33.57 11.19 15.85
N ARG A 28 32.95 10.23 15.17
CA ARG A 28 32.56 10.34 13.75
C ARG A 28 31.35 11.24 13.51
N LEU A 29 30.44 11.35 14.51
CA LEU A 29 29.22 12.19 14.40
C LEU A 29 29.46 13.67 14.72
N ARG A 30 30.67 14.09 15.12
CA ARG A 30 30.99 15.48 15.50
C ARG A 30 31.89 16.23 14.51
N ARG A 31 31.97 15.84 13.25
CA ARG A 31 32.61 16.70 12.24
C ARG A 31 31.55 17.59 11.58
N PRO A 32 31.48 18.89 11.83
CA PRO A 32 30.76 19.83 11.01
C PRO A 32 31.51 19.97 9.69
N GLU A 33 30.84 19.65 8.60
CA GLU A 33 31.32 19.94 7.23
C GLU A 33 31.39 21.46 7.05
N ARG A 34 32.59 22.02 6.99
CA ARG A 34 32.82 23.40 6.57
C ARG A 34 32.72 23.42 5.06
N LEU A 35 31.64 24.00 4.54
CA LEU A 35 31.55 24.40 3.15
C LEU A 35 32.61 25.46 2.83
N PRO A 36 33.33 25.41 1.71
CA PRO A 36 34.25 26.44 1.29
C PRO A 36 33.48 27.72 0.88
N ALA A 37 33.87 28.85 1.47
CA ALA A 37 33.39 30.16 1.09
C ALA A 37 33.93 30.50 -0.30
N ASP A 38 33.07 30.53 -1.30
CA ASP A 38 33.40 31.05 -2.62
C ASP A 38 33.32 32.58 -2.57
N ARG A 39 34.49 33.19 -2.81
CA ARG A 39 34.66 34.64 -2.93
C ARG A 39 34.46 35.01 -4.39
N THR A 40 33.24 35.43 -4.74
CA THR A 40 33.06 36.30 -5.91
C THR A 40 32.19 37.45 -5.50
N GLY A 41 32.87 38.57 -5.20
CA GLY A 41 32.24 39.84 -4.95
C GLY A 41 31.68 40.41 -6.26
N ILE A 42 30.41 40.69 -6.25
CA ILE A 42 29.77 41.61 -7.19
C ILE A 42 29.27 42.80 -6.37
N PRO A 43 29.70 44.05 -6.65
CA PRO A 43 29.23 45.21 -5.91
C PRO A 43 27.81 45.58 -6.31
N ALA A 44 27.00 45.92 -5.31
CA ALA A 44 25.66 46.44 -5.49
C ALA A 44 25.66 47.77 -6.24
N PRO A 45 24.76 48.04 -7.19
CA PRO A 45 24.58 49.33 -7.79
C PRO A 45 23.83 50.30 -6.86
N ALA A 46 24.35 51.52 -6.77
CA ALA A 46 23.74 52.64 -6.05
C ALA A 46 22.48 53.17 -6.77
N PRO A 47 21.56 53.83 -6.04
CA PRO A 47 20.32 54.36 -6.62
C PRO A 47 20.58 55.61 -7.43
N THR A 48 20.22 55.60 -8.71
CA THR A 48 20.15 56.78 -9.56
C THR A 48 18.71 57.28 -9.66
N THR A 49 18.50 58.53 -9.33
CA THR A 49 17.31 59.35 -9.56
C THR A 49 17.03 59.55 -11.06
N PRO A 50 15.75 59.71 -11.44
CA PRO A 50 15.36 59.79 -12.84
C PRO A 50 15.63 61.17 -13.44
N GLU A 51 16.25 61.19 -14.60
CA GLU A 51 16.32 62.37 -15.46
C GLU A 51 15.35 62.22 -16.62
N THR A 52 14.51 63.22 -16.76
CA THR A 52 13.43 63.33 -17.75
C THR A 52 14.06 63.66 -19.10
N ASP A 53 13.76 62.96 -20.16
CA ASP A 53 13.87 63.49 -21.52
C ASP A 53 12.70 63.04 -22.40
N GLU A 54 12.20 64.03 -23.17
CA GLU A 54 10.95 63.96 -23.93
C GLU A 54 11.11 63.32 -25.32
N ALA A 55 10.06 62.61 -25.71
CA ALA A 55 9.45 62.45 -27.04
C ALA A 55 10.17 61.58 -28.10
N PRO A 56 9.47 61.03 -29.14
CA PRO A 56 8.09 61.30 -29.53
C PRO A 56 7.18 60.06 -29.65
N THR A 57 5.91 60.35 -29.52
CA THR A 57 4.72 59.54 -29.75
C THR A 57 4.67 58.85 -31.12
N VAL A 58 4.55 57.51 -31.10
CA VAL A 58 3.95 56.77 -32.19
C VAL A 58 2.90 55.88 -31.59
N GLU A 59 1.63 56.19 -31.81
CA GLU A 59 0.47 55.37 -31.51
C GLU A 59 0.51 54.12 -32.42
N PRO A 60 0.40 52.92 -31.87
CA PRO A 60 -0.13 51.82 -32.62
C PRO A 60 -1.64 51.74 -32.37
N GLU A 61 -2.37 51.81 -33.42
CA GLU A 61 -3.78 51.51 -33.59
C GLU A 61 -4.11 50.16 -32.97
N VAL A 62 -4.85 50.16 -31.83
CA VAL A 62 -5.31 48.94 -31.18
C VAL A 62 -6.66 48.58 -31.81
N GLU A 63 -6.69 47.58 -32.69
CA GLU A 63 -7.92 46.91 -33.04
C GLU A 63 -8.51 46.26 -31.77
N PRO A 64 -9.82 46.37 -31.50
CA PRO A 64 -10.43 45.71 -30.36
C PRO A 64 -10.58 44.20 -30.66
N ASP A 65 -9.60 43.44 -30.12
CA ASP A 65 -9.74 41.97 -30.03
C ASP A 65 -10.86 41.67 -29.06
N THR A 66 -12.04 41.36 -29.60
CA THR A 66 -13.19 40.83 -28.88
C THR A 66 -12.90 39.41 -28.45
N ALA A 67 -12.00 39.25 -27.46
CA ALA A 67 -11.87 37.99 -26.74
C ALA A 67 -13.18 37.74 -25.98
N THR A 68 -14.05 36.91 -26.55
CA THR A 68 -15.17 36.30 -25.85
C THR A 68 -14.62 35.60 -24.60
N PRO A 69 -15.12 35.90 -23.38
CA PRO A 69 -14.65 35.20 -22.20
C PRO A 69 -14.96 33.71 -22.39
N ALA A 70 -13.89 32.90 -22.39
CA ALA A 70 -14.02 31.47 -22.41
C ALA A 70 -14.86 31.05 -21.19
N THR A 71 -16.04 30.54 -21.43
CA THR A 71 -16.89 29.92 -20.39
C THR A 71 -16.03 28.82 -19.74
N PRO A 72 -15.89 28.80 -18.41
CA PRO A 72 -15.14 27.73 -17.74
C PRO A 72 -15.81 26.39 -18.12
N THR A 73 -15.11 25.57 -18.88
CA THR A 73 -15.57 24.24 -19.23
C THR A 73 -15.67 23.46 -17.91
N ALA A 74 -16.85 22.97 -17.56
CA ALA A 74 -17.04 22.12 -16.38
C ALA A 74 -16.06 20.96 -16.46
N PRO A 75 -15.41 20.56 -15.36
CA PRO A 75 -14.45 19.48 -15.37
C PRO A 75 -15.12 18.22 -15.91
N THR A 76 -14.56 17.64 -16.96
CA THR A 76 -15.06 16.39 -17.52
C THR A 76 -14.72 15.27 -16.52
N LEU A 77 -15.76 14.65 -15.94
CA LEU A 77 -15.56 13.52 -15.03
C LEU A 77 -14.92 12.34 -15.77
N GLU A 78 -13.95 11.74 -15.13
CA GLU A 78 -13.32 10.52 -15.63
C GLU A 78 -14.30 9.33 -15.51
N GLN A 79 -14.31 8.45 -16.50
CA GLN A 79 -15.05 7.19 -16.43
C GLN A 79 -14.10 6.05 -16.00
N PRO A 80 -14.25 5.51 -14.76
CA PRO A 80 -13.41 4.43 -14.28
C PRO A 80 -13.65 3.12 -15.01
N GLU A 81 -12.60 2.29 -15.13
CA GLU A 81 -12.70 0.95 -15.73
C GLU A 81 -13.53 -0.01 -14.86
N LYS A 82 -14.33 -0.85 -15.53
CA LYS A 82 -15.12 -1.89 -14.86
C LYS A 82 -14.23 -2.99 -14.24
N PRO A 83 -14.67 -3.68 -13.17
CA PRO A 83 -13.87 -4.71 -12.48
C PRO A 83 -13.35 -5.83 -13.38
N ALA A 84 -14.11 -6.26 -14.39
CA ALA A 84 -13.67 -7.30 -15.34
C ALA A 84 -12.40 -6.91 -16.12
N SER A 85 -12.28 -5.64 -16.54
CA SER A 85 -11.07 -5.13 -17.21
C SER A 85 -9.87 -5.11 -16.27
N ARG A 86 -10.09 -4.90 -14.97
CA ARG A 86 -9.05 -4.88 -13.93
C ARG A 86 -8.44 -6.27 -13.69
N LEU A 87 -9.19 -7.36 -13.84
CA LEU A 87 -8.66 -8.73 -13.79
C LEU A 87 -7.75 -9.04 -14.99
N VAL A 88 -8.06 -8.52 -16.18
CA VAL A 88 -7.17 -8.60 -17.34
C VAL A 88 -5.87 -7.85 -17.06
N ARG A 89 -5.97 -6.68 -16.46
CA ARG A 89 -4.82 -5.86 -16.05
C ARG A 89 -3.95 -6.58 -15.01
N LEU A 90 -4.56 -7.29 -14.04
CA LEU A 90 -3.85 -8.13 -13.08
C LEU A 90 -2.88 -9.08 -13.81
N ARG A 91 -3.41 -9.87 -14.75
CA ARG A 91 -2.60 -10.82 -15.53
C ARG A 91 -1.50 -10.13 -16.31
N GLN A 92 -1.80 -9.03 -16.99
CA GLN A 92 -0.82 -8.29 -17.81
C GLN A 92 0.31 -7.68 -16.97
N ARG A 93 -0.01 -7.08 -15.84
CA ARG A 93 0.98 -6.40 -14.98
C ARG A 93 1.88 -7.40 -14.24
N LEU A 94 1.33 -8.52 -13.76
CA LEU A 94 2.09 -9.55 -13.08
C LEU A 94 2.87 -10.46 -14.03
N ALA A 95 2.50 -10.57 -15.31
CA ALA A 95 3.24 -11.36 -16.29
C ALA A 95 4.71 -10.94 -16.44
N GLY A 96 5.07 -9.69 -16.08
CA GLY A 96 6.46 -9.23 -15.99
C GLY A 96 7.22 -9.75 -14.76
N SER A 97 6.52 -10.19 -13.72
CA SER A 97 7.09 -10.63 -12.42
C SER A 97 7.20 -12.15 -12.29
N ASN A 98 7.21 -12.90 -13.40
CA ASN A 98 7.18 -14.36 -13.43
C ASN A 98 8.55 -15.06 -13.16
N ALA A 99 9.53 -14.35 -12.57
CA ALA A 99 10.84 -14.90 -12.26
C ALA A 99 10.75 -16.13 -11.32
N LEU A 100 9.88 -16.06 -10.30
CA LEU A 100 9.62 -17.17 -9.39
C LEU A 100 9.09 -18.39 -10.13
N GLY A 101 8.04 -18.23 -10.94
CA GLY A 101 7.43 -19.35 -11.67
C GLY A 101 8.39 -19.97 -12.68
N ARG A 102 9.13 -19.17 -13.44
CA ARG A 102 10.17 -19.67 -14.36
C ARG A 102 11.27 -20.44 -13.62
N GLY A 103 11.72 -19.93 -12.47
CA GLY A 103 12.71 -20.60 -11.64
C GLY A 103 12.22 -21.96 -11.15
N LEU A 104 11.00 -22.03 -10.59
CA LEU A 104 10.37 -23.25 -10.12
C LEU A 104 10.19 -24.28 -11.26
N LEU A 105 9.64 -23.85 -12.39
CA LEU A 105 9.45 -24.72 -13.55
C LEU A 105 10.77 -25.23 -14.12
N GLY A 106 11.82 -24.37 -14.13
CA GLY A 106 13.16 -24.77 -14.56
C GLY A 106 13.78 -25.82 -13.65
N LEU A 107 13.55 -25.77 -12.34
CA LEU A 107 13.99 -26.78 -11.39
C LEU A 107 13.20 -28.07 -11.53
N LEU A 108 11.85 -27.98 -11.63
CA LEU A 108 10.97 -29.13 -11.75
C LEU A 108 11.07 -29.85 -13.11
N SER A 109 11.65 -29.23 -14.14
CA SER A 109 11.87 -29.84 -15.45
C SER A 109 13.17 -30.61 -15.57
N ARG A 110 13.97 -30.77 -14.49
CA ARG A 110 15.17 -31.59 -14.48
C ARG A 110 14.81 -33.07 -14.57
N GLU A 111 15.70 -33.87 -15.20
CA GLU A 111 15.49 -35.32 -15.38
C GLU A 111 15.40 -36.06 -14.05
N GLN A 112 16.10 -35.58 -13.02
CA GLN A 112 16.07 -36.13 -11.67
C GLN A 112 15.83 -35.02 -10.66
N LEU A 113 14.85 -35.24 -9.79
CA LEU A 113 14.54 -34.37 -8.67
C LEU A 113 15.24 -34.90 -7.42
N ASP A 114 16.54 -34.66 -7.35
CA ASP A 114 17.39 -34.98 -6.20
C ASP A 114 17.19 -34.00 -5.03
N GLU A 115 17.85 -34.25 -3.90
CA GLU A 115 17.73 -33.42 -2.72
C GLU A 115 18.24 -31.99 -2.96
N ASP A 116 19.32 -31.83 -3.73
CA ASP A 116 19.86 -30.52 -4.08
C ASP A 116 18.84 -29.70 -4.90
N THR A 117 18.04 -30.36 -5.75
CA THR A 117 16.96 -29.69 -6.51
C THR A 117 15.82 -29.23 -5.59
N TRP A 118 15.46 -30.05 -4.59
CA TRP A 118 14.43 -29.67 -3.62
C TRP A 118 14.88 -28.53 -2.71
N GLU A 119 16.11 -28.53 -2.23
CA GLU A 119 16.70 -27.42 -1.49
C GLU A 119 16.69 -26.13 -2.33
N ALA A 120 17.03 -26.19 -3.62
CA ALA A 120 16.98 -25.04 -4.51
C ALA A 120 15.52 -24.51 -4.72
N ILE A 121 14.53 -25.40 -4.73
CA ILE A 121 13.11 -25.02 -4.76
C ILE A 121 12.72 -24.30 -3.45
N GLU A 122 13.10 -24.84 -2.30
CA GLU A 122 12.85 -24.22 -0.98
C GLU A 122 13.47 -22.83 -0.90
N ASP A 123 14.72 -22.68 -1.28
CA ASP A 123 15.43 -21.40 -1.28
C ASP A 123 14.72 -20.36 -2.16
N LEU A 124 14.27 -20.77 -3.34
CA LEU A 124 13.56 -19.89 -4.26
C LEU A 124 12.21 -19.42 -3.69
N LEU A 125 11.47 -20.30 -3.02
CA LEU A 125 10.20 -19.99 -2.37
C LEU A 125 10.40 -19.06 -1.16
N LEU A 126 11.43 -19.30 -0.36
CA LEU A 126 11.80 -18.44 0.77
C LEU A 126 12.25 -17.05 0.30
N ALA A 127 13.04 -16.98 -0.77
CA ALA A 127 13.46 -15.71 -1.37
C ALA A 127 12.27 -14.89 -1.91
N ALA A 128 11.18 -15.57 -2.30
CA ALA A 128 9.92 -14.93 -2.72
C ALA A 128 9.01 -14.49 -1.55
N ASP A 129 9.47 -14.56 -0.30
CA ASP A 129 8.73 -14.21 0.92
C ASP A 129 7.47 -15.07 1.20
N ILE A 130 7.41 -16.31 0.74
CA ILE A 130 6.29 -17.25 1.04
C ILE A 130 6.24 -17.59 2.53
N GLY A 131 7.41 -17.64 3.19
CA GLY A 131 7.55 -18.03 4.59
C GLY A 131 7.88 -19.52 4.77
N VAL A 132 8.51 -19.86 5.90
CA VAL A 132 9.10 -21.21 6.13
C VAL A 132 8.04 -22.30 6.11
N ALA A 133 7.01 -22.19 6.95
CA ALA A 133 6.00 -23.25 7.06
C ALA A 133 5.21 -23.49 5.75
N PRO A 134 4.70 -22.47 5.04
CA PRO A 134 4.07 -22.68 3.73
C PRO A 134 5.01 -23.22 2.66
N THR A 135 6.30 -22.89 2.71
CA THR A 135 7.30 -23.45 1.79
C THR A 135 7.46 -24.94 2.00
N GLN A 136 7.65 -25.39 3.24
CA GLN A 136 7.77 -26.82 3.58
C GLN A 136 6.49 -27.59 3.19
N GLU A 137 5.31 -27.06 3.51
CA GLU A 137 4.03 -27.64 3.12
C GLU A 137 3.90 -27.83 1.60
N LEU A 138 4.30 -26.82 0.82
CA LEU A 138 4.26 -26.89 -0.64
C LEU A 138 5.23 -27.92 -1.19
N VAL A 139 6.47 -27.92 -0.71
CA VAL A 139 7.52 -28.85 -1.17
C VAL A 139 7.15 -30.29 -0.86
N GLU A 140 6.63 -30.60 0.34
CA GLU A 140 6.15 -31.94 0.70
C GLU A 140 5.03 -32.41 -0.22
N ARG A 141 4.03 -31.55 -0.49
CA ARG A 141 2.92 -31.88 -1.41
C ARG A 141 3.39 -32.07 -2.84
N LEU A 142 4.29 -31.25 -3.34
CA LEU A 142 4.87 -31.41 -4.67
C LEU A 142 5.66 -32.74 -4.78
N ARG A 143 6.50 -33.07 -3.79
CA ARG A 143 7.25 -34.33 -3.74
C ARG A 143 6.31 -35.54 -3.80
N GLU A 144 5.25 -35.53 -2.99
CA GLU A 144 4.29 -36.63 -2.93
C GLU A 144 3.53 -36.79 -4.25
N ARG A 145 2.98 -35.70 -4.80
CA ARG A 145 2.23 -35.73 -6.06
C ARG A 145 3.07 -36.19 -7.24
N LEU A 146 4.26 -35.61 -7.41
CA LEU A 146 5.17 -36.00 -8.52
C LEU A 146 5.65 -37.44 -8.41
N ARG A 147 5.76 -37.99 -7.17
CA ARG A 147 6.07 -39.42 -6.95
C ARG A 147 4.93 -40.35 -7.29
N VAL A 148 3.67 -40.00 -6.94
CA VAL A 148 2.48 -40.86 -7.09
C VAL A 148 1.99 -40.87 -8.53
N GLU A 149 2.04 -39.76 -9.23
CA GLU A 149 1.53 -39.67 -10.60
C GLU A 149 2.46 -40.30 -11.67
N GLY A 150 3.54 -40.96 -11.25
CA GLY A 150 4.54 -41.86 -11.89
C GLY A 150 4.43 -42.07 -13.40
N GLY A 151 4.61 -41.05 -14.21
CA GLY A 151 4.52 -41.13 -15.66
C GLY A 151 4.49 -39.74 -16.30
N SER A 152 5.49 -38.88 -16.00
CA SER A 152 5.63 -37.52 -16.54
C SER A 152 4.36 -36.66 -16.39
N PRO A 153 3.86 -36.44 -15.17
CA PRO A 153 2.83 -35.42 -14.95
C PRO A 153 3.38 -34.08 -15.45
N ASP A 154 2.52 -33.27 -16.07
CA ASP A 154 2.90 -31.90 -16.41
C ASP A 154 3.23 -31.14 -15.10
N ALA A 155 4.52 -31.05 -14.78
CA ALA A 155 5.01 -30.41 -13.56
C ALA A 155 4.44 -28.98 -13.39
N ARG A 156 4.14 -28.31 -14.50
CA ARG A 156 3.49 -26.99 -14.50
C ARG A 156 2.06 -27.07 -13.96
N THR A 157 1.28 -28.07 -14.38
CA THR A 157 -0.09 -28.27 -13.88
C THR A 157 -0.09 -28.59 -12.40
N VAL A 158 0.77 -29.49 -11.95
CA VAL A 158 0.90 -29.85 -10.52
C VAL A 158 1.29 -28.63 -9.69
N LEU A 159 2.33 -27.91 -10.11
CA LEU A 159 2.78 -26.68 -9.43
C LEU A 159 1.67 -25.63 -9.36
N ARG A 160 0.93 -25.44 -10.46
CA ARG A 160 -0.18 -24.49 -10.51
C ARG A 160 -1.26 -24.83 -9.48
N GLU A 161 -1.67 -26.08 -9.44
CA GLU A 161 -2.72 -26.53 -8.53
C GLU A 161 -2.29 -26.39 -7.06
N GLU A 162 -1.07 -26.77 -6.73
CA GLU A 162 -0.53 -26.66 -5.38
C GLU A 162 -0.36 -25.19 -4.94
N LEU A 163 0.08 -24.31 -5.84
CA LEU A 163 0.16 -22.87 -5.56
C LEU A 163 -1.24 -22.26 -5.36
N ILE A 164 -2.24 -22.63 -6.15
CA ILE A 164 -3.63 -22.17 -5.95
C ILE A 164 -4.15 -22.65 -4.59
N ALA A 165 -3.93 -23.91 -4.25
CA ALA A 165 -4.33 -24.46 -2.96
C ALA A 165 -3.62 -23.73 -1.79
N LEU A 166 -2.33 -23.37 -1.95
CA LEU A 166 -1.56 -22.65 -0.96
C LEU A 166 -2.09 -21.23 -0.71
N VAL A 167 -2.56 -20.54 -1.76
CA VAL A 167 -3.20 -19.23 -1.68
C VAL A 167 -4.59 -19.29 -1.05
N ASP A 168 -5.15 -20.49 -0.87
CA ASP A 168 -6.48 -20.75 -0.32
C ASP A 168 -7.62 -20.03 -1.08
N PRO A 169 -8.09 -20.62 -2.19
CA PRO A 169 -9.16 -20.05 -3.00
C PRO A 169 -10.52 -20.01 -2.29
N ALA A 170 -10.68 -20.73 -1.16
CA ALA A 170 -11.94 -20.79 -0.41
C ALA A 170 -12.17 -19.59 0.52
N MET A 171 -11.14 -18.76 0.76
CA MET A 171 -11.29 -17.53 1.56
C MET A 171 -12.31 -16.57 0.94
N ASP A 172 -13.20 -15.99 1.76
CA ASP A 172 -14.18 -14.97 1.33
C ASP A 172 -13.48 -13.65 1.00
N ARG A 173 -13.35 -13.36 -0.30
CA ARG A 173 -12.74 -12.14 -0.84
C ARG A 173 -13.75 -11.07 -1.24
N THR A 174 -15.02 -11.29 -0.93
CA THR A 174 -16.08 -10.31 -1.20
C THR A 174 -15.84 -9.03 -0.42
N LEU A 175 -15.87 -7.89 -1.09
CA LEU A 175 -15.84 -6.58 -0.43
C LEU A 175 -17.22 -6.26 0.16
N ARG A 176 -17.28 -6.04 1.46
CA ARG A 176 -18.52 -5.72 2.18
C ARG A 176 -18.76 -4.22 2.16
N VAL A 177 -19.16 -3.71 1.02
CA VAL A 177 -19.33 -2.27 0.74
C VAL A 177 -20.78 -1.79 0.85
N SER A 178 -21.72 -2.66 1.20
CA SER A 178 -23.12 -2.33 1.43
C SER A 178 -23.46 -2.47 2.91
N GLY A 179 -24.27 -1.55 3.41
CA GLY A 179 -24.84 -1.64 4.75
C GLY A 179 -26.14 -2.43 4.80
N GLU A 180 -26.80 -2.42 5.95
CA GLU A 180 -28.09 -3.05 6.15
C GLU A 180 -29.21 -1.99 6.15
N GLY A 181 -30.29 -2.26 5.46
CA GLY A 181 -31.43 -1.34 5.34
C GLY A 181 -31.05 -0.03 4.63
N GLU A 182 -31.30 1.10 5.27
CA GLU A 182 -30.96 2.43 4.74
C GLU A 182 -29.56 2.92 5.16
N ALA A 183 -28.83 2.16 5.95
CA ALA A 183 -27.50 2.54 6.39
C ALA A 183 -26.47 2.29 5.27
N PRO A 184 -25.50 3.19 5.06
CA PRO A 184 -24.40 2.95 4.12
C PRO A 184 -23.48 1.83 4.62
N GLY A 185 -22.84 1.10 3.71
CA GLY A 185 -21.67 0.31 4.05
C GLY A 185 -20.54 1.23 4.47
N VAL A 186 -19.81 0.89 5.53
CA VAL A 186 -18.67 1.68 5.99
C VAL A 186 -17.39 0.88 5.84
N VAL A 187 -16.48 1.38 5.00
CA VAL A 187 -15.17 0.81 4.73
C VAL A 187 -14.10 1.64 5.44
N LEU A 188 -13.46 1.06 6.44
CA LEU A 188 -12.34 1.69 7.16
C LEU A 188 -11.01 1.23 6.56
N VAL A 189 -10.19 2.18 6.08
CA VAL A 189 -8.88 1.88 5.45
C VAL A 189 -7.77 2.23 6.41
N VAL A 190 -7.00 1.22 6.84
CA VAL A 190 -5.95 1.34 7.86
C VAL A 190 -4.59 0.84 7.33
N GLY A 191 -3.50 1.17 8.01
CA GLY A 191 -2.15 0.75 7.65
C GLY A 191 -1.11 1.82 7.99
N VAL A 192 0.19 1.51 7.82
CA VAL A 192 1.27 2.45 8.14
C VAL A 192 1.41 3.54 7.07
N ASN A 193 2.15 4.62 7.39
CA ASN A 193 2.46 5.66 6.41
C ASN A 193 3.32 5.10 5.27
N GLY A 194 3.04 5.55 4.04
CA GLY A 194 3.78 5.13 2.83
C GLY A 194 3.27 3.85 2.18
N THR A 195 2.33 3.11 2.79
CA THR A 195 1.74 1.91 2.18
C THR A 195 0.73 2.21 1.07
N GLY A 196 0.34 3.47 0.86
CA GLY A 196 -0.58 3.86 -0.21
C GLY A 196 -2.05 3.90 0.20
N LYS A 197 -2.41 4.12 1.50
CA LYS A 197 -3.80 4.19 1.98
C LYS A 197 -4.65 5.18 1.20
N THR A 198 -4.28 6.47 1.20
CA THR A 198 -5.03 7.53 0.50
C THR A 198 -5.21 7.23 -0.99
N THR A 199 -4.15 6.72 -1.64
CA THR A 199 -4.22 6.26 -3.04
C THR A 199 -5.17 5.07 -3.20
N THR A 200 -5.15 4.13 -2.25
CA THR A 200 -6.06 2.98 -2.24
C THR A 200 -7.50 3.43 -2.08
N VAL A 201 -7.79 4.38 -1.17
CA VAL A 201 -9.14 4.95 -1.00
C VAL A 201 -9.62 5.59 -2.30
N GLY A 202 -8.79 6.42 -2.95
CA GLY A 202 -9.14 7.03 -4.23
C GLY A 202 -9.39 6.00 -5.35
N LYS A 203 -8.55 4.96 -5.46
CA LYS A 203 -8.74 3.88 -6.44
C LYS A 203 -9.94 2.99 -6.11
N LEU A 204 -10.24 2.77 -4.82
CA LEU A 204 -11.43 2.04 -4.39
C LEU A 204 -12.71 2.83 -4.73
N ALA A 205 -12.73 4.14 -4.51
CA ALA A 205 -13.83 4.99 -4.93
C ALA A 205 -14.12 4.84 -6.44
N ARG A 206 -13.07 4.79 -7.28
CA ARG A 206 -13.22 4.54 -8.73
C ARG A 206 -13.83 3.17 -9.03
N ILE A 207 -13.45 2.13 -8.29
CA ILE A 207 -14.08 0.80 -8.44
C ILE A 207 -15.56 0.87 -8.13
N LEU A 208 -15.92 1.50 -7.01
CA LEU A 208 -17.30 1.61 -6.56
C LEU A 208 -18.18 2.46 -7.51
N VAL A 209 -17.62 3.55 -8.04
CA VAL A 209 -18.30 4.37 -9.07
C VAL A 209 -18.50 3.58 -10.37
N ALA A 210 -17.50 2.77 -10.79
CA ALA A 210 -17.64 1.87 -11.95
C ALA A 210 -18.73 0.81 -11.77
N ASP A 211 -19.02 0.44 -10.51
CA ASP A 211 -20.12 -0.44 -10.10
C ASP A 211 -21.43 0.32 -9.84
N GLU A 212 -21.52 1.57 -10.33
CA GLU A 212 -22.71 2.46 -10.23
C GLU A 212 -23.15 2.77 -8.81
N ARG A 213 -22.22 2.67 -7.82
CA ARG A 213 -22.50 2.99 -6.41
C ARG A 213 -22.32 4.47 -6.14
N ARG A 214 -23.18 5.01 -5.29
CA ARG A 214 -23.01 6.33 -4.71
C ARG A 214 -22.04 6.23 -3.53
N VAL A 215 -20.95 7.00 -3.57
CA VAL A 215 -19.84 6.93 -2.64
C VAL A 215 -19.63 8.27 -1.96
N LEU A 216 -19.26 8.25 -0.69
CA LEU A 216 -18.77 9.40 0.05
C LEU A 216 -17.41 9.06 0.65
N LEU A 217 -16.45 9.98 0.59
CA LEU A 217 -15.13 9.80 1.16
C LEU A 217 -14.97 10.61 2.45
N ALA A 218 -14.23 10.07 3.42
CA ALA A 218 -13.89 10.76 4.66
C ALA A 218 -12.37 10.91 4.79
N ALA A 219 -11.88 12.15 4.83
CA ALA A 219 -10.47 12.48 5.03
C ALA A 219 -10.12 12.51 6.52
N ALA A 220 -10.06 11.33 7.16
CA ALA A 220 -9.76 11.21 8.59
C ALA A 220 -8.25 11.13 8.92
N ASP A 221 -7.34 11.28 7.93
CA ASP A 221 -5.93 11.62 8.18
C ASP A 221 -5.81 13.14 8.39
N THR A 222 -6.30 13.64 9.51
CA THR A 222 -6.35 15.09 9.82
C THR A 222 -4.98 15.70 10.13
N PHE A 223 -3.97 14.87 10.33
CA PHE A 223 -2.60 15.34 10.62
C PHE A 223 -1.80 15.73 9.38
N ARG A 224 -2.27 15.36 8.20
CA ARG A 224 -1.60 15.60 6.92
C ARG A 224 -2.55 16.33 5.97
N ALA A 225 -2.47 17.66 5.96
CA ALA A 225 -3.26 18.49 5.05
C ALA A 225 -3.15 18.01 3.58
N ALA A 226 -1.93 17.69 3.14
CA ALA A 226 -1.69 17.16 1.80
C ALA A 226 -2.40 15.80 1.52
N ALA A 227 -2.70 14.98 2.54
CA ALA A 227 -3.47 13.75 2.35
C ALA A 227 -4.93 14.05 2.05
N ALA A 228 -5.52 15.01 2.78
CA ALA A 228 -6.89 15.45 2.53
C ALA A 228 -7.04 16.11 1.15
N ASP A 229 -6.07 16.93 0.72
CA ASP A 229 -6.04 17.53 -0.62
C ASP A 229 -5.89 16.46 -1.71
N GLN A 230 -5.03 15.48 -1.49
CA GLN A 230 -4.87 14.34 -2.40
C GLN A 230 -6.18 13.56 -2.53
N LEU A 231 -6.86 13.29 -1.41
CA LEU A 231 -8.14 12.57 -1.44
C LEU A 231 -9.21 13.37 -2.16
N SER A 232 -9.27 14.70 -1.94
CA SER A 232 -10.19 15.59 -2.68
C SER A 232 -9.97 15.53 -4.19
N THR A 233 -8.70 15.56 -4.61
CA THR A 233 -8.35 15.41 -6.03
C THR A 233 -8.83 14.07 -6.62
N TRP A 234 -8.75 12.97 -5.85
CA TRP A 234 -9.30 11.68 -6.27
C TRP A 234 -10.82 11.71 -6.41
N GLY A 235 -11.51 12.33 -5.44
CA GLY A 235 -12.97 12.47 -5.47
C GLY A 235 -13.46 13.31 -6.64
N GLU A 236 -12.87 14.50 -6.84
CA GLU A 236 -13.20 15.42 -7.93
C GLU A 236 -13.13 14.78 -9.32
N ARG A 237 -12.14 13.92 -9.57
CA ARG A 237 -11.97 13.24 -10.85
C ARG A 237 -13.16 12.35 -11.23
N VAL A 238 -13.82 11.77 -10.26
CA VAL A 238 -14.95 10.82 -10.47
C VAL A 238 -16.28 11.32 -9.92
N GLY A 239 -16.34 12.58 -9.49
CA GLY A 239 -17.56 13.20 -8.98
C GLY A 239 -18.00 12.67 -7.61
N VAL A 240 -17.05 12.25 -6.77
CA VAL A 240 -17.29 11.77 -5.40
C VAL A 240 -16.95 12.86 -4.40
N GLU A 241 -17.88 13.13 -3.50
CA GLU A 241 -17.71 14.12 -2.43
C GLU A 241 -16.76 13.64 -1.33
N VAL A 242 -16.03 14.57 -0.71
CA VAL A 242 -15.07 14.30 0.36
C VAL A 242 -15.35 15.14 1.58
N VAL A 243 -15.74 14.49 2.67
CA VAL A 243 -15.90 15.13 3.98
C VAL A 243 -14.53 15.37 4.60
N ARG A 244 -14.27 16.61 4.98
CA ARG A 244 -12.99 17.06 5.55
C ARG A 244 -13.21 17.72 6.91
N GLY A 245 -12.24 17.54 7.80
CA GLY A 245 -12.16 18.28 9.05
C GLY A 245 -11.06 19.34 9.01
N PRO A 246 -10.95 20.17 10.06
CA PRO A 246 -9.84 21.09 10.23
C PRO A 246 -8.53 20.32 10.41
N GLU A 247 -7.41 20.89 9.97
CA GLU A 247 -6.08 20.33 10.19
C GLU A 247 -5.82 20.15 11.69
N GLY A 248 -5.33 18.97 12.08
CA GLY A 248 -5.14 18.59 13.49
C GLY A 248 -6.43 18.34 14.26
N GLY A 249 -7.60 18.36 13.60
CA GLY A 249 -8.88 18.02 14.21
C GLY A 249 -8.99 16.55 14.62
N ASP A 250 -10.07 16.20 15.32
CA ASP A 250 -10.32 14.82 15.75
C ASP A 250 -10.73 13.93 14.57
N PRO A 251 -9.92 12.91 14.18
CA PRO A 251 -10.26 11.98 13.11
C PRO A 251 -11.61 11.28 13.30
N ALA A 252 -11.96 10.98 14.55
CA ALA A 252 -13.23 10.32 14.87
C ALA A 252 -14.43 11.21 14.58
N SER A 253 -14.30 12.54 14.74
CA SER A 253 -15.35 13.48 14.38
C SER A 253 -15.58 13.50 12.87
N VAL A 254 -14.51 13.58 12.07
CA VAL A 254 -14.59 13.57 10.60
C VAL A 254 -15.26 12.29 10.09
N ALA A 255 -14.88 11.15 10.63
CA ALA A 255 -15.46 9.86 10.26
C ALA A 255 -16.95 9.77 10.65
N PHE A 256 -17.31 10.27 11.85
CA PHE A 256 -18.70 10.33 12.30
C PHE A 256 -19.56 11.21 11.41
N ASP A 257 -19.09 12.41 11.08
CA ASP A 257 -19.80 13.36 10.24
C ASP A 257 -20.02 12.80 8.84
N ALA A 258 -18.99 12.14 8.27
CA ALA A 258 -19.11 11.49 6.97
C ALA A 258 -20.14 10.34 6.95
N VAL A 259 -20.15 9.49 7.98
CA VAL A 259 -21.13 8.38 8.05
C VAL A 259 -22.56 8.92 8.25
N LYS A 260 -22.70 9.97 9.07
CA LYS A 260 -23.98 10.65 9.25
C LYS A 260 -24.47 11.26 7.94
N GLU A 261 -23.63 12.02 7.24
CA GLU A 261 -23.92 12.63 5.96
C GLU A 261 -24.25 11.59 4.90
N GLY A 262 -23.47 10.50 4.84
CA GLY A 262 -23.72 9.39 3.93
C GLY A 262 -25.08 8.74 4.13
N ARG A 263 -25.54 8.60 5.36
CA ARG A 263 -26.88 8.13 5.68
C ARG A 263 -27.95 9.15 5.29
N ASP A 264 -27.75 10.44 5.62
CA ASP A 264 -28.72 11.51 5.36
C ASP A 264 -28.91 11.75 3.85
N THR A 265 -27.84 11.57 3.04
CA THR A 265 -27.87 11.68 1.57
C THR A 265 -28.17 10.35 0.87
N GLY A 266 -28.21 9.26 1.62
CA GLY A 266 -28.52 7.91 1.12
C GLY A 266 -27.46 7.35 0.18
N VAL A 267 -26.15 7.58 0.43
CA VAL A 267 -25.08 6.92 -0.34
C VAL A 267 -24.99 5.43 0.00
N ASP A 268 -24.47 4.62 -0.93
CA ASP A 268 -24.34 3.17 -0.75
C ASP A 268 -23.13 2.82 0.13
N THR A 269 -22.07 3.64 0.04
CA THR A 269 -20.80 3.35 0.72
C THR A 269 -20.11 4.61 1.20
N VAL A 270 -19.60 4.58 2.43
CA VAL A 270 -18.66 5.59 2.98
C VAL A 270 -17.30 4.94 3.12
N VAL A 271 -16.24 5.54 2.52
CA VAL A 271 -14.87 5.05 2.62
C VAL A 271 -14.03 6.03 3.45
N VAL A 272 -13.43 5.55 4.53
CA VAL A 272 -12.70 6.37 5.51
C VAL A 272 -11.19 6.17 5.36
N ASP A 273 -10.47 7.22 4.97
CA ASP A 273 -9.00 7.27 4.96
C ASP A 273 -8.47 7.65 6.34
N THR A 274 -7.54 6.88 6.91
CA THR A 274 -7.02 7.11 8.26
C THR A 274 -5.53 7.43 8.28
N ALA A 275 -5.07 8.03 9.38
CA ALA A 275 -3.65 8.20 9.66
C ALA A 275 -2.92 6.86 9.78
N GLY A 276 -1.57 6.87 9.65
CA GLY A 276 -0.75 5.67 9.71
C GLY A 276 0.58 5.86 10.44
N ARG A 277 0.61 6.65 11.52
CA ARG A 277 1.82 7.05 12.26
C ARG A 277 2.30 5.97 13.23
N LEU A 278 2.88 4.87 12.71
CA LEU A 278 3.31 3.73 13.54
C LEU A 278 4.46 4.05 14.51
N GLN A 279 5.21 5.16 14.30
CA GLN A 279 6.22 5.64 15.24
C GLN A 279 5.64 6.01 16.62
N ASN A 280 4.35 6.35 16.69
CA ASN A 280 3.56 6.44 17.91
C ASN A 280 2.49 5.34 17.91
N LYS A 281 2.95 4.09 18.06
CA LYS A 281 2.09 2.89 17.96
C LYS A 281 0.87 2.95 18.89
N ALA A 282 1.08 3.25 20.16
CA ALA A 282 -0.01 3.27 21.16
C ALA A 282 -1.05 4.34 20.80
N GLY A 283 -0.62 5.56 20.51
CA GLY A 283 -1.53 6.66 20.14
C GLY A 283 -2.31 6.36 18.85
N LEU A 284 -1.66 5.77 17.83
CA LEU A 284 -2.34 5.38 16.59
C LEU A 284 -3.42 4.30 16.86
N MET A 285 -3.10 3.29 17.67
CA MET A 285 -4.04 2.21 17.97
C MET A 285 -5.24 2.70 18.78
N ASP A 286 -5.01 3.58 19.75
CA ASP A 286 -6.07 4.23 20.52
C ASP A 286 -6.98 5.09 19.61
N GLU A 287 -6.37 5.85 18.69
CA GLU A 287 -7.07 6.67 17.71
C GLU A 287 -7.94 5.83 16.76
N LEU A 288 -7.38 4.78 16.15
CA LEU A 288 -8.13 3.89 15.26
C LEU A 288 -9.27 3.17 15.99
N GLY A 289 -9.02 2.69 17.21
CA GLY A 289 -10.07 2.11 18.05
C GLY A 289 -11.16 3.11 18.41
N LYS A 290 -10.80 4.39 18.61
CA LYS A 290 -11.77 5.48 18.83
C LYS A 290 -12.58 5.75 17.58
N VAL A 291 -11.94 5.88 16.41
CA VAL A 291 -12.59 6.09 15.12
C VAL A 291 -13.64 5.01 14.87
N LYS A 292 -13.26 3.74 14.96
CA LYS A 292 -14.16 2.59 14.78
C LYS A 292 -15.35 2.67 15.73
N ARG A 293 -15.11 2.79 17.05
CA ARG A 293 -16.20 2.89 18.05
C ARG A 293 -17.15 4.07 17.84
N VAL A 294 -16.64 5.18 17.30
CA VAL A 294 -17.47 6.37 17.06
C VAL A 294 -18.33 6.19 15.81
N ILE A 295 -17.79 5.61 14.74
CA ILE A 295 -18.53 5.21 13.54
C ILE A 295 -19.64 4.23 13.90
N GLU A 296 -19.35 3.21 14.71
CA GLU A 296 -20.29 2.15 15.09
C GLU A 296 -21.49 2.64 15.91
N LYS A 297 -21.46 3.88 16.41
CA LYS A 297 -22.65 4.52 16.98
C LYS A 297 -23.67 4.96 15.92
N GLN A 298 -23.26 5.12 14.67
CA GLN A 298 -24.09 5.54 13.54
C GLN A 298 -24.47 4.38 12.61
N SER A 299 -23.46 3.58 12.23
CA SER A 299 -23.60 2.43 11.35
C SER A 299 -22.47 1.42 11.63
N PRO A 300 -22.71 0.12 11.53
CA PRO A 300 -21.64 -0.88 11.64
C PRO A 300 -20.54 -0.63 10.61
N VAL A 301 -19.27 -0.81 11.02
CA VAL A 301 -18.16 -0.89 10.08
C VAL A 301 -18.25 -2.24 9.36
N THR A 302 -18.59 -2.21 8.08
CA THR A 302 -18.85 -3.43 7.29
C THR A 302 -17.56 -4.07 6.77
N GLU A 303 -16.52 -3.25 6.56
CA GLU A 303 -15.23 -3.70 6.03
C GLU A 303 -14.08 -2.93 6.68
N VAL A 304 -13.03 -3.62 7.10
CA VAL A 304 -11.77 -3.02 7.54
C VAL A 304 -10.65 -3.51 6.64
N LEU A 305 -10.13 -2.64 5.79
CA LEU A 305 -9.06 -2.94 4.84
C LEU A 305 -7.71 -2.52 5.38
N LEU A 306 -6.83 -3.49 5.62
CA LEU A 306 -5.44 -3.23 5.97
C LEU A 306 -4.58 -3.10 4.70
N VAL A 307 -4.01 -1.92 4.48
CA VAL A 307 -3.13 -1.65 3.35
C VAL A 307 -1.68 -1.94 3.71
N LEU A 308 -1.08 -2.87 2.97
CA LEU A 308 0.31 -3.30 3.11
C LEU A 308 1.07 -3.06 1.80
N ASP A 309 2.34 -2.68 1.92
CA ASP A 309 3.26 -2.56 0.80
C ASP A 309 3.95 -3.91 0.57
N ALA A 310 3.72 -4.54 -0.59
CA ALA A 310 4.29 -5.85 -0.92
C ALA A 310 5.83 -5.86 -0.92
N THR A 311 6.46 -4.70 -1.14
CA THR A 311 7.92 -4.60 -1.17
C THR A 311 8.57 -4.70 0.22
N THR A 312 7.79 -4.52 1.30
CA THR A 312 8.30 -4.56 2.69
C THR A 312 8.52 -5.98 3.20
N GLY A 313 7.97 -7.00 2.54
CA GLY A 313 8.13 -8.41 2.90
C GLY A 313 7.75 -8.71 4.36
N GLN A 314 8.54 -9.52 5.04
CA GLN A 314 8.28 -9.95 6.42
C GLN A 314 8.14 -8.79 7.43
N ASN A 315 8.77 -7.64 7.20
CA ASN A 315 8.62 -6.47 8.07
C ASN A 315 7.17 -5.92 8.04
N GLY A 316 6.50 -5.98 6.89
CA GLY A 316 5.09 -5.60 6.75
C GLY A 316 4.17 -6.49 7.59
N LEU A 317 4.49 -7.79 7.72
CA LEU A 317 3.70 -8.74 8.50
C LEU A 317 3.70 -8.43 10.00
N ILE A 318 4.85 -8.04 10.55
CA ILE A 318 4.95 -7.65 11.97
C ILE A 318 4.06 -6.44 12.25
N GLN A 319 4.03 -5.48 11.32
CA GLN A 319 3.18 -4.31 11.44
C GLN A 319 1.70 -4.68 11.32
N ALA A 320 1.36 -5.57 10.40
CA ALA A 320 0.00 -6.01 10.13
C ALA A 320 -0.69 -6.63 11.36
N LYS A 321 0.03 -7.44 12.14
CA LYS A 321 -0.48 -8.03 13.39
C LYS A 321 -1.01 -7.00 14.37
N VAL A 322 -0.32 -5.88 14.49
CA VAL A 322 -0.67 -4.80 15.42
C VAL A 322 -2.03 -4.19 15.07
N PHE A 323 -2.32 -4.00 13.80
CA PHE A 323 -3.63 -3.49 13.34
C PHE A 323 -4.72 -4.53 13.56
N ALA A 324 -4.45 -5.81 13.25
CA ALA A 324 -5.41 -6.89 13.41
C ALA A 324 -5.92 -7.05 14.87
N GLU A 325 -5.07 -6.74 15.86
CA GLU A 325 -5.42 -6.81 17.28
C GLU A 325 -6.40 -5.69 17.73
N VAL A 326 -6.53 -4.61 16.97
CA VAL A 326 -7.25 -3.40 17.42
C VAL A 326 -8.54 -3.14 16.65
N VAL A 327 -8.56 -3.41 15.34
CA VAL A 327 -9.66 -2.95 14.47
C VAL A 327 -10.40 -4.07 13.72
N ASP A 328 -10.18 -5.32 14.05
CA ASP A 328 -10.83 -6.49 13.43
C ASP A 328 -10.72 -6.45 11.89
N VAL A 329 -9.49 -6.54 11.38
CA VAL A 329 -9.22 -6.51 9.94
C VAL A 329 -10.00 -7.62 9.22
N THR A 330 -10.74 -7.26 8.18
CA THR A 330 -11.58 -8.19 7.41
C THR A 330 -11.03 -8.49 6.01
N GLY A 331 -10.10 -7.66 5.53
CA GLY A 331 -9.47 -7.82 4.23
C GLY A 331 -8.13 -7.09 4.13
N ILE A 332 -7.29 -7.57 3.24
CA ILE A 332 -5.97 -7.01 2.99
C ILE A 332 -5.93 -6.41 1.60
N VAL A 333 -5.29 -5.24 1.46
CA VAL A 333 -4.91 -4.64 0.20
C VAL A 333 -3.39 -4.68 0.09
N LEU A 334 -2.86 -5.40 -0.87
CA LEU A 334 -1.42 -5.42 -1.16
C LEU A 334 -1.10 -4.44 -2.29
N THR A 335 -0.39 -3.38 -1.96
CA THR A 335 0.07 -2.37 -2.93
C THR A 335 1.45 -2.70 -3.49
N LYS A 336 1.79 -2.11 -4.64
CA LYS A 336 3.11 -2.22 -5.30
C LYS A 336 3.52 -3.67 -5.64
N LEU A 337 2.54 -4.52 -5.92
CA LEU A 337 2.80 -5.92 -6.25
C LEU A 337 3.51 -6.07 -7.60
N ASP A 338 3.30 -5.14 -8.51
CA ASP A 338 3.95 -5.03 -9.83
C ASP A 338 5.46 -4.78 -9.77
N GLY A 339 5.94 -4.12 -8.72
CA GLY A 339 7.36 -3.85 -8.48
C GLY A 339 8.07 -4.92 -7.63
N SER A 340 7.37 -5.98 -7.23
CA SER A 340 7.91 -6.97 -6.30
C SER A 340 8.16 -8.32 -6.98
N ALA A 341 9.40 -8.80 -6.92
CA ALA A 341 9.72 -10.22 -7.20
C ALA A 341 9.20 -11.17 -6.09
N LYS A 342 8.55 -10.62 -5.05
CA LYS A 342 8.15 -11.27 -3.80
C LYS A 342 6.65 -11.55 -3.74
N GLY A 343 6.09 -12.09 -4.80
CA GLY A 343 4.66 -12.45 -4.87
C GLY A 343 4.18 -13.40 -3.75
N GLY A 344 5.11 -14.16 -3.15
CA GLY A 344 4.82 -15.06 -2.04
C GLY A 344 4.29 -14.38 -0.76
N ILE A 345 4.47 -13.06 -0.62
CA ILE A 345 3.93 -12.28 0.50
C ILE A 345 2.40 -12.43 0.62
N VAL A 346 1.68 -12.70 -0.46
CA VAL A 346 0.24 -13.00 -0.46
C VAL A 346 -0.05 -14.18 0.47
N VAL A 347 0.70 -15.27 0.32
CA VAL A 347 0.55 -16.47 1.14
C VAL A 347 0.91 -16.18 2.59
N ALA A 348 2.08 -15.56 2.80
CA ALA A 348 2.58 -15.29 4.14
C ALA A 348 1.61 -14.44 4.97
N VAL A 349 1.05 -13.36 4.37
CA VAL A 349 0.14 -12.45 5.09
C VAL A 349 -1.20 -13.12 5.41
N GLN A 350 -1.77 -13.88 4.47
CA GLN A 350 -3.03 -14.61 4.70
C GLN A 350 -2.89 -15.67 5.80
N ARG A 351 -1.83 -16.48 5.75
CA ARG A 351 -1.55 -17.52 6.76
C ARG A 351 -1.30 -16.93 8.14
N GLN A 352 -0.62 -15.80 8.23
CA GLN A 352 -0.25 -15.20 9.51
C GLN A 352 -1.40 -14.48 10.19
N LEU A 353 -2.28 -13.83 9.42
CA LEU A 353 -3.38 -13.02 9.94
C LEU A 353 -4.72 -13.77 9.91
N GLY A 354 -4.85 -14.85 9.13
CA GLY A 354 -6.12 -15.52 8.90
C GLY A 354 -7.12 -14.67 8.10
N VAL A 355 -6.63 -13.65 7.36
CA VAL A 355 -7.45 -12.67 6.64
C VAL A 355 -7.12 -12.71 5.15
N PRO A 356 -8.14 -12.71 4.25
CA PRO A 356 -7.92 -12.79 2.80
C PRO A 356 -7.30 -11.50 2.24
N VAL A 357 -6.42 -11.65 1.26
CA VAL A 357 -6.10 -10.55 0.32
C VAL A 357 -7.30 -10.38 -0.60
N LYS A 358 -7.91 -9.20 -0.58
CA LYS A 358 -9.09 -8.85 -1.38
C LYS A 358 -8.76 -7.99 -2.59
N LEU A 359 -7.77 -7.10 -2.45
CA LEU A 359 -7.37 -6.18 -3.51
C LEU A 359 -5.85 -6.16 -3.67
N VAL A 360 -5.39 -5.89 -4.88
CA VAL A 360 -3.97 -5.72 -5.22
C VAL A 360 -3.72 -4.50 -6.06
N GLY A 361 -2.70 -3.72 -5.68
CA GLY A 361 -2.19 -2.58 -6.43
C GLY A 361 -1.16 -3.05 -7.46
N LEU A 362 -1.36 -2.64 -8.71
CA LEU A 362 -0.65 -3.12 -9.89
C LEU A 362 0.11 -2.00 -10.62
N GLY A 363 0.30 -0.87 -9.98
CA GLY A 363 0.98 0.29 -10.56
C GLY A 363 0.42 1.63 -10.06
N GLU A 364 0.90 2.70 -10.69
CA GLU A 364 0.59 4.08 -10.30
C GLU A 364 -0.66 4.65 -11.03
N GLY A 365 -1.16 3.98 -12.06
CA GLY A 365 -2.33 4.42 -12.80
C GLY A 365 -3.61 4.45 -11.94
N PRO A 366 -4.59 5.30 -12.28
CA PRO A 366 -5.80 5.48 -11.50
C PRO A 366 -6.65 4.21 -11.40
N ASP A 367 -6.57 3.32 -12.38
CA ASP A 367 -7.30 2.05 -12.40
C ASP A 367 -6.42 0.83 -12.08
N ASP A 368 -5.16 1.05 -11.61
CA ASP A 368 -4.22 0.00 -11.21
C ASP A 368 -4.49 -0.51 -9.77
N LEU A 369 -5.75 -0.79 -9.45
CA LEU A 369 -6.20 -1.54 -8.27
C LEU A 369 -7.20 -2.59 -8.76
N ALA A 370 -6.95 -3.87 -8.51
CA ALA A 370 -7.78 -4.95 -8.98
C ALA A 370 -8.25 -5.86 -7.84
N PRO A 371 -9.43 -6.48 -7.96
CA PRO A 371 -9.81 -7.61 -7.10
C PRO A 371 -8.76 -8.72 -7.20
N PHE A 372 -8.48 -9.37 -6.06
CA PHE A 372 -7.57 -10.50 -6.04
C PHE A 372 -8.31 -11.79 -6.43
N ASP A 373 -7.76 -12.50 -7.41
CA ASP A 373 -8.20 -13.82 -7.82
C ASP A 373 -7.02 -14.79 -7.74
N ALA A 374 -7.18 -15.88 -6.99
CA ALA A 374 -6.10 -16.83 -6.71
C ALA A 374 -5.56 -17.50 -7.98
N ALA A 375 -6.47 -17.92 -8.89
CA ALA A 375 -6.07 -18.58 -10.12
C ALA A 375 -5.37 -17.60 -11.08
N ALA A 376 -5.94 -16.41 -11.27
CA ALA A 376 -5.35 -15.39 -12.11
C ALA A 376 -3.97 -14.91 -11.60
N PHE A 377 -3.81 -14.84 -10.27
CA PHE A 377 -2.55 -14.50 -9.63
C PHE A 377 -1.48 -15.59 -9.88
N VAL A 378 -1.81 -16.86 -9.64
CA VAL A 378 -0.88 -17.98 -9.87
C VAL A 378 -0.55 -18.12 -11.35
N ASP A 379 -1.53 -17.98 -12.24
CA ASP A 379 -1.30 -18.00 -13.70
C ASP A 379 -0.31 -16.90 -14.13
N ALA A 380 -0.44 -15.72 -13.54
CA ALA A 380 0.48 -14.61 -13.83
C ALA A 380 1.88 -14.84 -13.25
N LEU A 381 2.02 -15.53 -12.11
CA LEU A 381 3.32 -15.91 -11.55
C LEU A 381 4.05 -16.97 -12.38
N LEU A 382 3.30 -17.91 -12.96
CA LEU A 382 3.86 -19.01 -13.74
C LEU A 382 4.16 -18.62 -15.22
N GLY A 383 3.56 -17.56 -15.71
CA GLY A 383 3.79 -16.98 -17.05
C GLY A 383 3.00 -17.63 -18.17
#